data_e07fb0fd264891c05a77e197597f5f86
#
_entry.id   e07fb0fd264891c05a77e197597f5f86
#
_cell.length_a   1.000
_cell.length_b   1.000
_cell.length_c   1.000
_cell.angle_alpha   90.00
_cell.angle_beta   90.00
_cell.angle_gamma   90.00
#
_symmetry.space_group_name_H-M   'P 1'
#
loop_
_entity.id
_entity.type
_entity.pdbx_description
1 polymer ?
#
loop_
_entity_poly.entity_id
_entity_poly.type
_entity_poly.pdbx_seq_one_letter_code
_entity_poly.pdbx_strand_id
1 'polypeptide(L)'
;MPGRLTSSTSLITVTQHRTATDFLSATHSHLQDKERSSNIVFAHALKRLRKEAGRALVNPRDVEDWLRFPSHRVPEDPHVFWLTVWTVDSTKDTATLDLVLSCVDWTLGSYPIFLWSPQPEDETWLIPRVTKLTNNLLGCVPPERVFSVFGMTWLVEPFSEYWTGLTGHEVEPQPFYAALLSHCTQPTFVDSSSRLPAGHVIRLANLSDAESVAQLCKEFGDDSVSFSKCTFLKSQNLKSQL
;
A
#
# COMPACT_ATOMS: atom_id res chain seq x y z
N MET A 1 45.25 4.68 -25.85
CA MET A 1 44.81 4.98 -24.49
C MET A 1 43.55 4.17 -24.24
N PRO A 2 43.52 3.14 -23.37
CA PRO A 2 42.28 2.43 -23.07
C PRO A 2 41.41 3.37 -22.19
N GLY A 3 40.21 3.62 -22.67
CA GLY A 3 39.22 4.41 -21.95
C GLY A 3 38.87 3.74 -20.61
N ARG A 4 39.02 4.47 -19.54
CA ARG A 4 38.61 4.08 -18.18
C ARG A 4 37.09 4.00 -18.17
N LEU A 5 36.55 2.78 -18.22
CA LEU A 5 35.16 2.50 -17.94
C LEU A 5 34.92 2.92 -16.47
N THR A 6 34.37 4.09 -16.26
CA THR A 6 33.84 4.49 -14.97
C THR A 6 32.58 3.66 -14.74
N SER A 7 32.69 2.58 -13.96
CA SER A 7 31.52 1.84 -13.49
C SER A 7 30.68 2.79 -12.67
N SER A 8 29.49 3.13 -13.16
CA SER A 8 28.48 3.86 -12.41
C SER A 8 28.09 3.01 -11.20
N THR A 9 28.47 3.42 -10.00
CA THR A 9 28.13 2.73 -8.77
C THR A 9 26.75 3.24 -8.31
N SER A 10 25.71 2.53 -8.71
CA SER A 10 24.37 2.77 -8.18
C SER A 10 24.22 2.05 -6.83
N LEU A 11 23.76 2.78 -5.82
CA LEU A 11 23.51 2.26 -4.46
C LEU A 11 22.01 2.12 -4.23
N ILE A 12 21.57 0.91 -3.84
CA ILE A 12 20.19 0.69 -3.41
C ILE A 12 20.10 0.97 -1.91
N THR A 13 19.21 1.88 -1.50
CA THR A 13 18.96 2.25 -0.10
C THR A 13 17.51 1.99 0.28
N VAL A 14 17.27 1.72 1.56
CA VAL A 14 15.92 1.60 2.13
C VAL A 14 15.75 2.66 3.20
N THR A 15 14.65 3.39 3.15
CA THR A 15 14.30 4.42 4.14
C THR A 15 12.99 4.04 4.81
N GLN A 16 12.97 4.08 6.15
CA GLN A 16 11.75 3.92 6.94
C GLN A 16 11.17 5.31 7.27
N HIS A 17 9.89 5.49 6.98
CA HIS A 17 9.12 6.68 7.34
C HIS A 17 8.07 6.30 8.39
N ARG A 18 8.09 6.95 9.55
CA ARG A 18 7.20 6.67 10.68
C ARG A 18 5.98 7.58 10.73
N THR A 19 5.92 8.58 9.85
CA THR A 19 4.77 9.48 9.70
C THR A 19 4.36 9.56 8.24
N ALA A 20 3.08 9.83 7.96
CA ALA A 20 2.61 10.07 6.60
C ALA A 20 3.21 11.38 6.05
N THR A 21 3.48 12.34 6.93
CA THR A 21 4.14 13.60 6.57
C THR A 21 5.53 13.32 5.98
N ASP A 22 6.39 12.55 6.67
CA ASP A 22 7.73 12.23 6.19
C ASP A 22 7.68 11.38 4.91
N PHE A 23 6.80 10.39 4.87
CA PHE A 23 6.61 9.54 3.71
C PHE A 23 6.20 10.33 2.47
N LEU A 24 5.16 11.15 2.59
CA LEU A 24 4.65 11.94 1.47
C LEU A 24 5.58 13.10 1.10
N SER A 25 6.31 13.68 2.04
CA SER A 25 7.34 14.68 1.70
C SER A 25 8.40 14.12 0.73
N ALA A 26 8.70 12.82 0.83
CA ALA A 26 9.66 12.17 -0.06
C ALA A 26 9.02 11.60 -1.34
N THR A 27 7.72 11.23 -1.32
CA THR A 27 7.13 10.38 -2.38
C THR A 27 5.91 10.97 -3.07
N HIS A 28 5.36 12.09 -2.59
CA HIS A 28 4.07 12.65 -3.05
C HIS A 28 4.00 12.81 -4.57
N SER A 29 5.01 13.43 -5.19
CA SER A 29 5.04 13.63 -6.64
C SER A 29 5.03 12.30 -7.41
N HIS A 30 5.82 11.32 -6.98
CA HIS A 30 5.88 10.01 -7.62
C HIS A 30 4.56 9.26 -7.54
N LEU A 31 3.87 9.33 -6.37
CA LEU A 31 2.58 8.69 -6.16
C LEU A 31 1.49 9.39 -6.97
N GLN A 32 1.49 10.71 -7.01
CA GLN A 32 0.53 11.53 -7.75
C GLN A 32 0.66 11.32 -9.26
N ASP A 33 1.88 11.31 -9.80
CA ASP A 33 2.13 11.07 -11.23
C ASP A 33 1.65 9.68 -11.69
N LYS A 34 1.59 8.72 -10.78
CA LYS A 34 1.15 7.34 -11.01
C LYS A 34 -0.10 6.97 -10.22
N GLU A 35 -0.97 7.94 -9.94
CA GLU A 35 -2.13 7.79 -9.05
C GLU A 35 -3.00 6.57 -9.37
N ARG A 36 -3.14 6.20 -10.64
CA ARG A 36 -3.92 5.02 -11.06
C ARG A 36 -3.42 3.71 -10.46
N SER A 37 -2.11 3.54 -10.33
CA SER A 37 -1.49 2.32 -9.80
C SER A 37 -1.11 2.45 -8.34
N SER A 38 -0.82 3.67 -7.86
CA SER A 38 -0.43 3.95 -6.47
C SER A 38 -1.63 4.16 -5.54
N ASN A 39 -2.86 4.15 -6.06
CA ASN A 39 -4.08 4.62 -5.40
C ASN A 39 -4.26 4.08 -3.98
N ILE A 40 -4.01 2.79 -3.72
CA ILE A 40 -4.18 2.20 -2.38
C ILE A 40 -3.16 2.79 -1.40
N VAL A 41 -1.87 2.75 -1.76
CA VAL A 41 -0.79 3.29 -0.91
C VAL A 41 -0.99 4.79 -0.71
N PHE A 42 -1.30 5.52 -1.78
CA PHE A 42 -1.47 6.97 -1.76
C PHE A 42 -2.70 7.39 -0.93
N ALA A 43 -3.85 6.74 -1.12
CA ALA A 43 -5.06 7.05 -0.38
C ALA A 43 -4.90 6.81 1.14
N HIS A 44 -4.25 5.72 1.54
CA HIS A 44 -3.96 5.46 2.96
C HIS A 44 -3.02 6.51 3.55
N ALA A 45 -1.97 6.87 2.83
CA ALA A 45 -1.05 7.90 3.27
C ALA A 45 -1.72 9.28 3.41
N LEU A 46 -2.54 9.69 2.43
CA LEU A 46 -3.31 10.94 2.49
C LEU A 46 -4.31 10.96 3.64
N LYS A 47 -4.97 9.83 3.90
CA LYS A 47 -5.91 9.71 5.02
C LYS A 47 -5.20 9.83 6.36
N ARG A 48 -4.01 9.23 6.50
CA ARG A 48 -3.18 9.38 7.69
C ARG A 48 -2.64 10.80 7.83
N LEU A 49 -2.19 11.41 6.73
CA LEU A 49 -1.74 12.81 6.72
C LEU A 49 -2.81 13.77 7.26
N ARG A 50 -4.07 13.60 6.85
CA ARG A 50 -5.18 14.41 7.36
C ARG A 50 -5.36 14.28 8.87
N LYS A 51 -5.19 13.06 9.40
CA LYS A 51 -5.20 12.81 10.85
C LYS A 51 -4.02 13.48 11.54
N GLU A 52 -2.84 13.39 10.96
CA GLU A 52 -1.62 14.01 11.48
C GLU A 52 -1.70 15.54 11.46
N ALA A 53 -2.27 16.13 10.42
CA ALA A 53 -2.45 17.56 10.30
C ALA A 53 -3.46 18.14 11.30
N GLY A 54 -4.34 17.32 11.87
CA GLY A 54 -5.41 17.76 12.80
C GLY A 54 -6.41 18.72 12.18
N ARG A 55 -6.40 18.86 10.84
CA ARG A 55 -7.28 19.74 10.05
C ARG A 55 -7.66 19.11 8.72
N ALA A 56 -8.73 19.62 8.11
CA ALA A 56 -9.11 19.22 6.78
C ALA A 56 -8.06 19.71 5.74
N LEU A 57 -7.48 18.76 5.01
CA LEU A 57 -6.69 19.02 3.80
C LEU A 57 -7.59 18.68 2.61
N VAL A 58 -8.32 19.70 2.11
CA VAL A 58 -9.46 19.48 1.20
C VAL A 58 -9.00 19.37 -0.25
N ASN A 59 -7.99 20.13 -0.61
CA ASN A 59 -7.50 20.19 -1.98
C ASN A 59 -6.00 19.82 -2.07
N PRO A 60 -5.47 19.53 -3.26
CA PRO A 60 -4.06 19.18 -3.44
C PRO A 60 -3.08 20.24 -2.94
N ARG A 61 -3.41 21.52 -3.07
CA ARG A 61 -2.55 22.63 -2.60
C ARG A 61 -2.39 22.62 -1.08
N ASP A 62 -3.47 22.31 -0.34
CA ASP A 62 -3.40 22.22 1.12
C ASP A 62 -2.43 21.10 1.54
N VAL A 63 -2.38 20.00 0.77
CA VAL A 63 -1.45 18.89 0.99
C VAL A 63 -0.02 19.34 0.71
N GLU A 64 0.24 19.95 -0.43
CA GLU A 64 1.57 20.43 -0.81
C GLU A 64 2.11 21.46 0.19
N ASP A 65 1.28 22.41 0.61
CA ASP A 65 1.64 23.42 1.60
C ASP A 65 1.96 22.80 2.96
N TRP A 66 1.18 21.79 3.38
CA TRP A 66 1.47 21.05 4.62
C TRP A 66 2.80 20.30 4.52
N LEU A 67 3.05 19.59 3.44
CA LEU A 67 4.28 18.81 3.25
C LEU A 67 5.52 19.68 3.17
N ARG A 68 5.37 20.93 2.69
CA ARG A 68 6.47 21.90 2.62
C ARG A 68 6.80 22.53 3.96
N PHE A 69 5.78 22.78 4.79
CA PHE A 69 5.90 23.47 6.08
C PHE A 69 5.03 22.82 7.16
N PRO A 70 5.39 21.63 7.66
CA PRO A 70 4.62 20.97 8.73
C PRO A 70 4.66 21.84 9.98
N SER A 71 3.48 22.20 10.48
CA SER A 71 3.35 23.20 11.57
C SER A 71 3.67 22.65 12.96
N HIS A 72 3.78 21.32 13.12
CA HIS A 72 4.12 20.69 14.40
C HIS A 72 4.72 19.29 14.18
N ARG A 73 5.41 18.81 15.22
CA ARG A 73 5.92 17.43 15.23
C ARG A 73 4.76 16.44 15.36
N VAL A 74 4.68 15.52 14.42
CA VAL A 74 3.66 14.48 14.41
C VAL A 74 4.09 13.34 15.33
N PRO A 75 3.23 12.86 16.24
CA PRO A 75 3.52 11.67 17.02
C PRO A 75 3.66 10.44 16.11
N GLU A 76 4.72 9.68 16.33
CA GLU A 76 4.93 8.41 15.64
C GLU A 76 3.98 7.34 16.20
N ASP A 77 3.50 6.49 15.30
CA ASP A 77 2.71 5.31 15.63
C ASP A 77 3.59 4.08 15.33
N PRO A 78 3.97 3.28 16.32
CA PRO A 78 4.91 2.18 16.12
C PRO A 78 4.38 1.09 15.18
N HIS A 79 3.07 1.02 14.98
CA HIS A 79 2.40 0.02 14.12
C HIS A 79 2.17 0.51 12.69
N VAL A 80 2.43 1.80 12.42
CA VAL A 80 2.20 2.42 11.11
C VAL A 80 3.49 3.01 10.59
N PHE A 81 3.94 2.52 9.44
CA PHE A 81 5.13 3.04 8.77
C PHE A 81 5.11 2.68 7.27
N TRP A 82 6.01 3.33 6.55
CA TRP A 82 6.30 3.03 5.15
C TRP A 82 7.78 2.73 5.00
N LEU A 83 8.11 1.80 4.11
CA LEU A 83 9.47 1.59 3.62
C LEU A 83 9.53 2.01 2.17
N THR A 84 10.55 2.78 1.81
CA THR A 84 10.83 3.16 0.42
C THR A 84 12.20 2.64 0.02
N VAL A 85 12.29 2.06 -1.17
CA VAL A 85 13.55 1.64 -1.77
C VAL A 85 13.92 2.65 -2.84
N TRP A 86 15.16 3.10 -2.81
CA TRP A 86 15.70 4.09 -3.75
C TRP A 86 16.98 3.58 -4.39
N THR A 87 17.12 3.82 -5.68
CA THR A 87 18.42 3.73 -6.35
C THR A 87 19.05 5.11 -6.41
N VAL A 88 20.20 5.25 -5.78
CA VAL A 88 20.99 6.49 -5.75
C VAL A 88 22.14 6.35 -6.75
N ASP A 89 22.18 7.23 -7.75
CA ASP A 89 23.32 7.39 -8.67
C ASP A 89 24.24 8.48 -8.13
N SER A 90 25.33 8.06 -7.48
CA SER A 90 26.29 8.97 -6.88
C SER A 90 27.02 9.85 -7.91
N THR A 91 26.97 9.49 -9.20
CA THR A 91 27.62 10.27 -10.27
C THR A 91 26.74 11.42 -10.75
N LYS A 92 25.41 11.30 -10.60
CA LYS A 92 24.43 12.27 -11.08
C LYS A 92 23.74 13.03 -9.93
N ASP A 93 24.02 12.67 -8.69
CA ASP A 93 23.32 13.19 -7.51
C ASP A 93 21.78 13.05 -7.63
N THR A 94 21.33 11.93 -8.19
CA THR A 94 19.91 11.65 -8.41
C THR A 94 19.50 10.38 -7.66
N ALA A 95 18.30 10.42 -7.08
CA ALA A 95 17.65 9.27 -6.46
C ALA A 95 16.37 8.93 -7.21
N THR A 96 16.20 7.66 -7.53
CA THR A 96 15.00 7.13 -8.19
C THR A 96 14.23 6.27 -7.21
N LEU A 97 12.93 6.54 -7.05
CA LEU A 97 12.04 5.69 -6.25
C LEU A 97 11.81 4.37 -6.98
N ASP A 98 12.11 3.27 -6.32
CA ASP A 98 12.01 1.94 -6.87
C ASP A 98 10.79 1.18 -6.35
N LEU A 99 10.67 1.05 -5.02
CA LEU A 99 9.58 0.32 -4.36
C LEU A 99 9.04 1.11 -3.18
N VAL A 100 7.76 0.90 -2.91
CA VAL A 100 7.08 1.36 -1.71
C VAL A 100 6.41 0.17 -1.04
N LEU A 101 6.62 0.03 0.26
CA LEU A 101 5.88 -0.85 1.14
C LEU A 101 5.10 -0.02 2.16
N SER A 102 3.82 -0.32 2.32
CA SER A 102 2.98 0.33 3.33
C SER A 102 2.53 -0.70 4.37
N CYS A 103 2.90 -0.47 5.63
CA CYS A 103 2.45 -1.22 6.79
C CYS A 103 1.55 -0.31 7.62
N VAL A 104 0.25 -0.53 7.56
CA VAL A 104 -0.74 0.36 8.18
C VAL A 104 -1.77 -0.42 8.97
N ASP A 105 -2.26 0.20 10.04
CA ASP A 105 -3.36 -0.29 10.85
C ASP A 105 -4.58 0.62 10.70
N TRP A 106 -5.74 0.05 10.93
CA TRP A 106 -7.01 0.74 10.89
C TRP A 106 -7.84 0.46 12.15
N THR A 107 -9.00 1.09 12.25
CA THR A 107 -9.91 0.92 13.40
C THR A 107 -10.33 -0.53 13.66
N LEU A 108 -10.27 -1.39 12.67
CA LEU A 108 -10.66 -2.80 12.74
C LEU A 108 -9.46 -3.77 12.85
N GLY A 109 -8.23 -3.24 12.91
CA GLY A 109 -7.01 -4.04 13.02
C GLY A 109 -6.00 -3.77 11.92
N SER A 110 -5.04 -4.67 11.79
CA SER A 110 -3.94 -4.55 10.83
C SER A 110 -4.40 -4.87 9.41
N TYR A 111 -3.99 -4.02 8.47
CA TYR A 111 -4.16 -4.28 7.04
C TYR A 111 -3.08 -5.22 6.49
N PRO A 112 -3.31 -5.84 5.32
CA PRO A 112 -2.25 -6.43 4.52
C PRO A 112 -1.08 -5.47 4.32
N ILE A 113 0.09 -5.99 4.07
CA ILE A 113 1.20 -5.20 3.55
C ILE A 113 0.87 -4.82 2.11
N PHE A 114 0.91 -3.52 1.77
CA PHE A 114 0.71 -3.06 0.40
C PHE A 114 2.06 -2.76 -0.26
N LEU A 115 2.25 -3.33 -1.45
CA LEU A 115 3.44 -3.12 -2.29
C LEU A 115 3.08 -2.34 -3.54
N TRP A 116 3.95 -1.40 -3.90
CA TRP A 116 3.83 -0.63 -5.13
C TRP A 116 5.20 -0.26 -5.70
N SER A 117 5.27 -0.15 -7.03
CA SER A 117 6.43 0.34 -7.76
C SER A 117 6.00 1.28 -8.88
N PRO A 118 6.70 2.41 -9.08
CA PRO A 118 6.55 3.25 -10.28
C PRO A 118 7.27 2.66 -11.49
N GLN A 119 8.12 1.65 -11.28
CA GLN A 119 8.96 1.04 -12.32
C GLN A 119 8.20 -0.07 -13.07
N PRO A 120 8.57 -0.34 -14.31
CA PRO A 120 8.04 -1.48 -15.05
C PRO A 120 8.54 -2.81 -14.49
N GLU A 121 7.87 -3.87 -14.86
CA GLU A 121 8.26 -5.23 -14.53
C GLU A 121 9.63 -5.58 -15.16
N ASP A 122 10.60 -5.92 -14.30
CA ASP A 122 11.93 -6.41 -14.66
C ASP A 122 12.50 -7.22 -13.49
N GLU A 123 12.62 -8.52 -13.66
CA GLU A 123 13.04 -9.44 -12.62
C GLU A 123 14.49 -9.17 -12.16
N THR A 124 15.39 -8.90 -13.08
CA THR A 124 16.81 -8.69 -12.75
C THR A 124 17.02 -7.41 -11.94
N TRP A 125 16.20 -6.41 -12.22
CA TRP A 125 16.16 -5.15 -11.48
C TRP A 125 15.48 -5.32 -10.11
N LEU A 126 14.42 -6.13 -10.03
CA LEU A 126 13.55 -6.26 -8.86
C LEU A 126 14.21 -7.01 -7.70
N ILE A 127 14.87 -8.14 -7.98
CA ILE A 127 15.40 -9.07 -6.96
C ILE A 127 16.28 -8.36 -5.91
N PRO A 128 17.31 -7.56 -6.25
CA PRO A 128 18.14 -6.89 -5.25
C PRO A 128 17.36 -5.93 -4.36
N ARG A 129 16.29 -5.35 -4.87
CA ARG A 129 15.43 -4.38 -4.18
C ARG A 129 14.48 -5.06 -3.21
N VAL A 130 13.84 -6.13 -3.65
CA VAL A 130 12.99 -6.97 -2.79
C VAL A 130 13.81 -7.58 -1.66
N THR A 131 14.99 -8.10 -1.95
CA THR A 131 15.90 -8.65 -0.93
C THR A 131 16.23 -7.61 0.15
N LYS A 132 16.56 -6.38 -0.24
CA LYS A 132 16.81 -5.31 0.74
C LYS A 132 15.57 -4.90 1.51
N LEU A 133 14.42 -4.80 0.82
CA LEU A 133 13.14 -4.42 1.41
C LEU A 133 12.71 -5.44 2.48
N THR A 134 12.73 -6.74 2.16
CA THR A 134 12.33 -7.82 3.08
C THR A 134 13.24 -7.93 4.29
N ASN A 135 14.57 -7.78 4.11
CA ASN A 135 15.51 -7.75 5.24
C ASN A 135 15.26 -6.56 6.17
N ASN A 136 14.93 -5.38 5.63
CA ASN A 136 14.58 -4.23 6.47
C ASN A 136 13.24 -4.41 7.16
N LEU A 137 12.23 -4.97 6.48
CA LEU A 137 10.92 -5.25 7.06
C LEU A 137 11.02 -6.20 8.24
N LEU A 138 11.84 -7.24 8.15
CA LEU A 138 12.09 -8.18 9.25
C LEU A 138 12.64 -7.50 10.50
N GLY A 139 13.40 -6.40 10.33
CA GLY A 139 13.85 -5.57 11.45
C GLY A 139 12.79 -4.62 12.02
N CYS A 140 11.66 -4.44 11.31
CA CYS A 140 10.61 -3.50 11.71
C CYS A 140 9.42 -4.19 12.38
N VAL A 141 9.10 -5.43 12.02
CA VAL A 141 7.91 -6.15 12.48
C VAL A 141 8.21 -7.62 12.74
N PRO A 142 7.47 -8.27 13.66
CA PRO A 142 7.52 -9.72 13.78
C PRO A 142 6.94 -10.37 12.50
N PRO A 143 7.44 -11.57 12.10
CA PRO A 143 7.01 -12.22 10.86
C PRO A 143 5.50 -12.38 10.70
N GLU A 144 4.78 -12.64 11.78
CA GLU A 144 3.33 -12.85 11.83
C GLU A 144 2.54 -11.58 11.46
N ARG A 145 3.17 -10.39 11.54
CA ARG A 145 2.54 -9.15 11.08
C ARG A 145 2.31 -9.15 9.58
N VAL A 146 3.11 -9.92 8.83
CA VAL A 146 2.99 -10.07 7.37
C VAL A 146 2.09 -11.27 7.06
N PHE A 147 0.86 -11.21 7.52
CA PHE A 147 -0.14 -12.26 7.30
C PHE A 147 -0.74 -12.25 5.88
N SER A 148 -0.61 -11.15 5.17
CA SER A 148 -1.09 -10.98 3.80
C SER A 148 -0.32 -9.85 3.11
N VAL A 149 -0.08 -10.02 1.82
CA VAL A 149 0.60 -9.02 0.96
C VAL A 149 -0.29 -8.73 -0.24
N PHE A 150 -0.45 -7.46 -0.57
CA PHE A 150 -1.26 -6.99 -1.68
C PHE A 150 -0.47 -6.06 -2.59
N GLY A 151 -0.54 -6.28 -3.90
CA GLY A 151 0.17 -5.50 -4.92
C GLY A 151 0.02 -6.12 -6.29
N MET A 152 0.81 -5.64 -7.23
CA MET A 152 0.91 -6.27 -8.54
C MET A 152 1.56 -7.66 -8.41
N THR A 153 1.06 -8.64 -9.17
CA THR A 153 1.51 -10.05 -9.09
C THR A 153 3.03 -10.16 -9.19
N TRP A 154 3.64 -9.49 -10.16
CA TRP A 154 5.10 -9.49 -10.37
C TRP A 154 5.93 -8.90 -9.21
N LEU A 155 5.30 -8.15 -8.28
CA LEU A 155 5.92 -7.67 -7.03
C LEU A 155 5.66 -8.62 -5.87
N VAL A 156 4.42 -9.11 -5.76
CA VAL A 156 3.97 -9.92 -4.62
C VAL A 156 4.62 -11.30 -4.64
N GLU A 157 4.73 -11.94 -5.80
CA GLU A 157 5.33 -13.27 -5.90
C GLU A 157 6.80 -13.30 -5.44
N PRO A 158 7.72 -12.48 -5.98
CA PRO A 158 9.10 -12.47 -5.50
C PRO A 158 9.21 -12.03 -4.04
N PHE A 159 8.40 -11.05 -3.61
CA PHE A 159 8.40 -10.64 -2.20
C PHE A 159 8.01 -11.80 -1.28
N SER A 160 6.97 -12.53 -1.61
CA SER A 160 6.47 -13.66 -0.81
C SER A 160 7.49 -14.80 -0.74
N GLU A 161 8.14 -15.11 -1.87
CA GLU A 161 9.20 -16.11 -1.93
C GLU A 161 10.38 -15.75 -1.02
N TYR A 162 10.89 -14.51 -1.12
CA TYR A 162 11.97 -14.04 -0.26
C TYR A 162 11.56 -13.98 1.21
N TRP A 163 10.33 -13.55 1.51
CA TRP A 163 9.83 -13.51 2.88
C TRP A 163 9.72 -14.91 3.49
N THR A 164 9.22 -15.88 2.72
CA THR A 164 9.20 -17.31 3.13
C THR A 164 10.61 -17.82 3.42
N GLY A 165 11.56 -17.54 2.51
CA GLY A 165 12.97 -17.94 2.71
C GLY A 165 13.61 -17.35 3.96
N LEU A 166 13.24 -16.12 4.35
CA LEU A 166 13.79 -15.44 5.53
C LEU A 166 13.12 -15.89 6.84
N THR A 167 11.83 -16.19 6.81
CA THR A 167 11.02 -16.36 8.03
C THR A 167 10.52 -17.78 8.25
N GLY A 168 10.51 -18.61 7.21
CA GLY A 168 9.92 -19.95 7.23
C GLY A 168 8.39 -19.94 7.19
N HIS A 169 7.73 -18.77 7.04
CA HIS A 169 6.28 -18.70 6.88
C HIS A 169 5.93 -19.06 5.45
N GLU A 170 5.19 -20.15 5.28
CA GLU A 170 4.77 -20.62 3.96
C GLU A 170 3.68 -19.73 3.37
N VAL A 171 3.72 -19.56 2.06
CA VAL A 171 2.70 -18.85 1.29
C VAL A 171 1.57 -19.83 0.92
N GLU A 172 0.33 -19.37 1.01
CA GLU A 172 -0.81 -20.14 0.50
C GLU A 172 -0.64 -20.42 -1.00
N PRO A 173 -0.86 -21.67 -1.47
CA PRO A 173 -0.64 -22.06 -2.87
C PRO A 173 -1.50 -21.28 -3.88
N GLN A 174 -2.65 -20.80 -3.45
CA GLN A 174 -3.56 -19.99 -4.25
C GLN A 174 -3.68 -18.60 -3.64
N PRO A 175 -3.63 -17.53 -4.45
CA PRO A 175 -3.88 -16.19 -3.95
C PRO A 175 -5.30 -16.12 -3.40
N PHE A 176 -5.45 -15.53 -2.21
CA PHE A 176 -6.77 -15.33 -1.62
C PHE A 176 -7.65 -14.41 -2.48
N TYR A 177 -7.03 -13.45 -3.16
CA TYR A 177 -7.72 -12.51 -4.01
C TYR A 177 -6.87 -12.22 -5.26
N ALA A 178 -7.48 -12.37 -6.43
CA ALA A 178 -6.90 -11.99 -7.71
C ALA A 178 -7.89 -11.13 -8.48
N ALA A 179 -7.48 -9.93 -8.90
CA ALA A 179 -8.33 -9.01 -9.62
C ALA A 179 -7.55 -8.25 -10.70
N LEU A 180 -8.27 -7.82 -11.71
CA LEU A 180 -7.76 -6.91 -12.73
C LEU A 180 -8.00 -5.47 -12.30
N LEU A 181 -6.95 -4.66 -12.28
CA LEU A 181 -7.08 -3.23 -12.08
C LEU A 181 -7.64 -2.60 -13.36
N SER A 182 -8.84 -2.06 -13.28
CA SER A 182 -9.45 -1.31 -14.37
C SER A 182 -9.56 0.17 -14.01
N HIS A 183 -9.43 1.02 -15.01
CA HIS A 183 -9.67 2.45 -14.86
C HIS A 183 -10.32 3.02 -16.09
N CYS A 184 -11.09 4.10 -15.89
CA CYS A 184 -11.68 4.87 -16.96
C CYS A 184 -11.14 6.30 -16.91
N THR A 185 -10.83 6.85 -18.05
CA THR A 185 -10.46 8.27 -18.21
C THR A 185 -11.56 8.99 -18.98
N GLN A 186 -11.62 10.31 -18.88
CA GLN A 186 -12.61 11.08 -19.63
C GLN A 186 -12.60 10.78 -21.15
N PRO A 187 -11.45 10.64 -21.84
CA PRO A 187 -11.42 10.27 -23.26
C PRO A 187 -11.83 8.81 -23.53
N THR A 188 -11.70 7.92 -22.54
CA THR A 188 -12.07 6.49 -22.69
C THR A 188 -13.42 6.16 -22.07
N PHE A 189 -14.08 7.15 -21.46
CA PHE A 189 -15.43 6.99 -20.96
C PHE A 189 -16.40 6.90 -22.12
N VAL A 190 -17.11 5.80 -22.22
CA VAL A 190 -18.21 5.60 -23.13
C VAL A 190 -19.48 5.55 -22.28
N ASP A 191 -20.36 6.53 -22.46
CA ASP A 191 -21.65 6.50 -21.80
C ASP A 191 -22.45 5.31 -22.32
N SER A 192 -22.67 4.35 -21.45
CA SER A 192 -23.45 3.17 -21.79
C SER A 192 -24.91 3.56 -21.86
N SER A 193 -25.47 3.54 -23.06
CA SER A 193 -26.93 3.67 -23.27
C SER A 193 -27.69 2.43 -22.78
N SER A 194 -27.02 1.46 -22.15
CA SER A 194 -27.64 0.25 -21.65
C SER A 194 -28.68 0.59 -20.58
N ARG A 195 -29.95 0.31 -20.90
CA ARG A 195 -31.04 0.46 -19.95
C ARG A 195 -30.90 -0.63 -18.87
N LEU A 196 -31.19 -0.28 -17.65
CA LEU A 196 -31.31 -1.26 -16.59
C LEU A 196 -32.34 -2.33 -16.99
N PRO A 197 -32.16 -3.58 -16.55
CA PRO A 197 -33.18 -4.60 -16.72
C PRO A 197 -34.52 -4.13 -16.14
N ALA A 198 -35.62 -4.63 -16.68
CA ALA A 198 -36.96 -4.27 -16.21
C ALA A 198 -37.09 -4.50 -14.71
N GLY A 199 -37.64 -3.53 -13.99
CA GLY A 199 -37.80 -3.60 -12.53
C GLY A 199 -36.57 -3.16 -11.71
N HIS A 200 -35.42 -2.85 -12.34
CA HIS A 200 -34.25 -2.32 -11.65
C HIS A 200 -34.22 -0.79 -11.70
N VAL A 201 -33.83 -0.19 -10.58
CA VAL A 201 -33.71 1.27 -10.43
C VAL A 201 -32.40 1.61 -9.74
N ILE A 202 -31.65 2.58 -10.28
CA ILE A 202 -30.54 3.22 -9.57
C ILE A 202 -31.09 4.50 -8.92
N ARG A 203 -30.95 4.59 -7.62
CA ARG A 203 -31.35 5.75 -6.82
C ARG A 203 -30.42 5.97 -5.63
N LEU A 204 -30.49 7.14 -5.04
CA LEU A 204 -29.82 7.36 -3.76
C LEU A 204 -30.44 6.47 -2.68
N ALA A 205 -29.58 5.92 -1.81
CA ALA A 205 -30.03 5.17 -0.65
C ALA A 205 -30.76 6.10 0.34
N ASN A 206 -31.74 5.56 1.05
CA ASN A 206 -32.46 6.25 2.12
C ASN A 206 -32.48 5.38 3.38
N LEU A 207 -33.09 5.87 4.47
CA LEU A 207 -33.11 5.17 5.75
C LEU A 207 -33.79 3.80 5.71
N SER A 208 -34.76 3.59 4.80
CA SER A 208 -35.42 2.28 4.66
C SER A 208 -34.50 1.21 4.06
N ASP A 209 -33.39 1.59 3.45
CA ASP A 209 -32.41 0.67 2.86
C ASP A 209 -31.35 0.22 3.87
N ALA A 210 -31.33 0.82 5.08
CA ALA A 210 -30.23 0.65 6.04
C ALA A 210 -29.97 -0.81 6.40
N GLU A 211 -31.02 -1.61 6.61
CA GLU A 211 -30.89 -3.03 6.97
C GLU A 211 -30.27 -3.85 5.81
N SER A 212 -30.78 -3.65 4.59
CA SER A 212 -30.27 -4.34 3.40
C SER A 212 -28.82 -3.96 3.10
N VAL A 213 -28.47 -2.66 3.24
CA VAL A 213 -27.09 -2.19 3.06
C VAL A 213 -26.17 -2.76 4.15
N ALA A 214 -26.62 -2.79 5.40
CA ALA A 214 -25.85 -3.39 6.49
C ALA A 214 -25.59 -4.88 6.27
N GLN A 215 -26.59 -5.62 5.77
CA GLN A 215 -26.44 -7.03 5.43
C GLN A 215 -25.41 -7.23 4.30
N LEU A 216 -25.49 -6.45 3.22
CA LEU A 216 -24.50 -6.51 2.12
C LEU A 216 -23.08 -6.16 2.61
N CYS A 217 -22.94 -5.14 3.47
CA CYS A 217 -21.66 -4.80 4.06
C CYS A 217 -21.10 -5.93 4.93
N LYS A 218 -21.97 -6.62 5.69
CA LYS A 218 -21.58 -7.76 6.51
C LYS A 218 -21.11 -8.93 5.62
N GLU A 219 -21.87 -9.29 4.60
CA GLU A 219 -21.52 -10.37 3.65
C GLU A 219 -20.20 -10.06 2.95
N PHE A 220 -20.01 -8.83 2.45
CA PHE A 220 -18.75 -8.41 1.89
C PHE A 220 -17.59 -8.47 2.90
N GLY A 221 -17.86 -8.11 4.16
CA GLY A 221 -16.88 -8.20 5.24
C GLY A 221 -16.48 -9.64 5.56
N ASP A 222 -17.46 -10.56 5.60
CA ASP A 222 -17.23 -11.97 5.89
C ASP A 222 -16.40 -12.66 4.79
N ASP A 223 -16.57 -12.23 3.54
CA ASP A 223 -15.81 -12.72 2.38
C ASP A 223 -14.45 -12.01 2.20
N SER A 224 -14.17 -10.93 2.95
CA SER A 224 -12.92 -10.19 2.80
C SER A 224 -11.82 -10.69 3.74
N VAL A 225 -10.58 -10.77 3.23
CA VAL A 225 -9.37 -11.26 3.96
C VAL A 225 -9.15 -10.54 5.29
N SER A 226 -9.50 -9.26 5.34
CA SER A 226 -9.15 -8.38 6.46
C SER A 226 -9.93 -8.69 7.74
N PHE A 227 -11.10 -9.33 7.64
CA PHE A 227 -12.01 -9.52 8.77
C PHE A 227 -12.02 -10.95 9.34
N SER A 228 -11.86 -11.99 8.50
CA SER A 228 -12.02 -13.39 8.94
C SER A 228 -10.86 -13.87 9.83
N LYS A 229 -9.62 -13.43 9.63
CA LYS A 229 -8.49 -13.89 10.44
C LYS A 229 -8.39 -13.19 11.81
N CYS A 230 -8.79 -11.92 11.93
CA CYS A 230 -8.82 -11.23 13.24
C CYS A 230 -9.82 -11.83 14.22
N THR A 231 -10.93 -12.36 13.75
CA THR A 231 -11.96 -13.03 14.60
C THR A 231 -11.45 -14.37 15.09
N PHE A 232 -10.70 -15.11 14.28
CA PHE A 232 -10.18 -16.44 14.62
C PHE A 232 -9.08 -16.37 15.69
N LEU A 233 -8.17 -15.40 15.62
CA LEU A 233 -7.13 -15.23 16.62
C LEU A 233 -7.67 -14.76 17.98
N LYS A 234 -8.72 -13.94 18.01
CA LYS A 234 -9.39 -13.55 19.26
C LYS A 234 -10.12 -14.72 19.92
N SER A 235 -10.70 -15.64 19.15
CA SER A 235 -11.40 -16.81 19.71
C SER A 235 -10.47 -17.88 20.27
N GLN A 236 -9.25 -18.02 19.74
CA GLN A 236 -8.25 -18.94 20.27
C GLN A 236 -7.61 -18.44 21.57
N ASN A 237 -7.33 -17.13 21.68
CA ASN A 237 -6.79 -16.55 22.91
C ASN A 237 -7.79 -16.54 24.09
N LEU A 238 -9.10 -16.52 23.83
CA LEU A 238 -10.10 -16.63 24.89
C LEU A 238 -10.28 -18.06 25.39
N LYS A 239 -9.98 -19.09 24.59
CA LYS A 239 -10.06 -20.50 24.99
C LYS A 239 -8.83 -21.00 25.74
N SER A 240 -7.71 -20.26 25.73
CA SER A 240 -6.50 -20.59 26.47
C SER A 240 -6.40 -19.92 27.84
N GLN A 241 -7.42 -19.13 28.23
CA GLN A 241 -7.48 -18.43 29.55
C GLN A 241 -8.67 -18.92 30.41
N LEU A 242 -9.35 -20.00 30.01
CA LEU A 242 -10.31 -20.75 30.81
C LEU A 242 -9.77 -22.16 31.07
#